data_0f0a49cd76f8bdc015d58b4bb1251588
#
_entry.id   0f0a49cd76f8bdc015d58b4bb1251588
#
_cell.length_a   1.000
_cell.length_b   1.000
_cell.length_c   1.000
_cell.angle_alpha   90.00
_cell.angle_beta   90.00
_cell.angle_gamma   90.00
#
_symmetry.space_group_name_H-M   'P 1'
#
loop_
_entity.id
_entity.type
_entity.pdbx_description
1 polymer ?
#
loop_
_entity_poly.entity_id
_entity_poly.type
_entity_poly.pdbx_seq_one_letter_code
_entity_poly.pdbx_strand_id
1 'polypeptide(L)'
;LPTDEPRICIRREDTGETATISLDPFPPKGDAWHDYIAGTAWALAEHGQPVRGFDGVLASTLPIGSGLSSSAALEVVTAWAVSAPNGPAVGALEVARISQYAENNHVGVMCGLMDQFASACGVDGSALLFDCRSTEWRSVHLPLELALVVIHSGVSHGHADNEYNDRRAACERVVAVVAEDDPGVTLLRDIDMARLEAYRDRLDPVDFR
;
A
#
# COMPACT_ATOMS: atom_id res chain seq x y z
N LEU A 1 -21.69 -3.18 -10.45
CA LEU A 1 -23.07 -3.07 -10.00
C LEU A 1 -23.20 -3.70 -8.61
N PRO A 2 -23.78 -2.99 -7.62
CA PRO A 2 -24.01 -3.57 -6.28
C PRO A 2 -24.88 -4.84 -6.37
N THR A 3 -24.62 -5.80 -5.48
CA THR A 3 -25.42 -7.02 -5.34
C THR A 3 -25.70 -7.29 -3.85
N ASP A 4 -26.79 -7.99 -3.55
CA ASP A 4 -27.11 -8.43 -2.18
C ASP A 4 -26.39 -9.74 -1.82
N GLU A 5 -25.73 -10.38 -2.78
CA GLU A 5 -24.90 -11.56 -2.49
C GLU A 5 -23.63 -11.15 -1.75
N PRO A 6 -23.18 -11.91 -0.73
CA PRO A 6 -21.97 -11.60 0.04
C PRO A 6 -20.71 -11.99 -0.75
N ARG A 7 -20.53 -11.45 -1.94
CA ARG A 7 -19.39 -11.70 -2.81
C ARG A 7 -19.04 -10.49 -3.66
N ILE A 8 -17.78 -10.41 -4.06
CA ILE A 8 -17.28 -9.53 -5.11
C ILE A 8 -16.95 -10.41 -6.32
N CYS A 9 -17.50 -10.07 -7.49
CA CYS A 9 -17.13 -10.72 -8.75
C CYS A 9 -16.51 -9.68 -9.68
N ILE A 10 -15.23 -9.87 -10.01
CA ILE A 10 -14.45 -8.94 -10.84
C ILE A 10 -13.93 -9.66 -12.07
N ARG A 11 -14.17 -9.07 -13.23
CA ARG A 11 -13.56 -9.48 -14.49
C ARG A 11 -12.47 -8.48 -14.91
N ARG A 12 -11.28 -8.96 -15.17
CA ARG A 12 -10.22 -8.15 -15.77
C ARG A 12 -10.50 -7.88 -17.25
N GLU A 13 -10.36 -6.63 -17.67
CA GLU A 13 -10.57 -6.24 -19.07
C GLU A 13 -9.45 -6.78 -19.98
N ASP A 14 -8.21 -6.72 -19.52
CA ASP A 14 -7.00 -7.07 -20.28
C ASP A 14 -6.86 -8.57 -20.57
N THR A 15 -7.16 -9.43 -19.60
CA THR A 15 -7.02 -10.88 -19.70
C THR A 15 -8.33 -11.63 -19.88
N GLY A 16 -9.45 -11.00 -19.54
CA GLY A 16 -10.75 -11.65 -19.45
C GLY A 16 -10.92 -12.57 -18.25
N GLU A 17 -9.90 -12.72 -17.41
CA GLU A 17 -9.94 -13.50 -16.18
C GLU A 17 -11.00 -12.97 -15.22
N THR A 18 -11.71 -13.88 -14.55
CA THR A 18 -12.74 -13.52 -13.56
C THR A 18 -12.37 -14.13 -12.22
N ALA A 19 -12.43 -13.33 -11.18
CA ALA A 19 -12.29 -13.74 -9.80
C ALA A 19 -13.60 -13.53 -9.04
N THR A 20 -13.94 -14.48 -8.16
CA THR A 20 -15.06 -14.38 -7.23
C THR A 20 -14.53 -14.50 -5.81
N ILE A 21 -14.78 -13.48 -5.00
CA ILE A 21 -14.26 -13.32 -3.65
C ILE A 21 -15.46 -13.38 -2.69
N SER A 22 -15.44 -14.31 -1.74
CA SER A 22 -16.45 -14.36 -0.67
C SER A 22 -16.22 -13.20 0.32
N LEU A 23 -17.31 -12.62 0.82
CA LEU A 23 -17.29 -11.63 1.90
C LEU A 23 -17.69 -12.23 3.25
N ASP A 24 -18.17 -13.48 3.26
CA ASP A 24 -18.53 -14.22 4.45
C ASP A 24 -18.45 -15.75 4.20
N PRO A 25 -17.42 -16.45 4.73
CA PRO A 25 -16.21 -15.88 5.31
C PRO A 25 -15.29 -15.25 4.26
N PHE A 26 -14.45 -14.30 4.68
CA PHE A 26 -13.37 -13.80 3.83
C PHE A 26 -12.35 -14.90 3.52
N PRO A 27 -11.82 -14.98 2.29
CA PRO A 27 -10.80 -15.96 1.96
C PRO A 27 -9.49 -15.63 2.69
N PRO A 28 -8.69 -16.65 3.05
CA PRO A 28 -7.33 -16.43 3.51
C PRO A 28 -6.47 -15.88 2.36
N LYS A 29 -5.31 -15.31 2.71
CA LYS A 29 -4.29 -14.94 1.72
C LYS A 29 -3.97 -16.11 0.78
N GLY A 30 -3.93 -15.83 -0.51
CA GLY A 30 -3.36 -16.67 -1.56
C GLY A 30 -2.17 -15.99 -2.25
N ASP A 31 -1.92 -16.35 -3.51
CA ASP A 31 -0.87 -15.77 -4.36
C ASP A 31 -1.47 -15.15 -5.65
N ALA A 32 -2.72 -14.70 -5.58
CA ALA A 32 -3.45 -14.20 -6.72
C ALA A 32 -3.62 -12.67 -6.68
N TRP A 33 -3.74 -12.05 -7.84
CA TRP A 33 -3.96 -10.61 -7.97
C TRP A 33 -5.20 -10.11 -7.21
N HIS A 34 -6.21 -10.96 -7.04
CA HIS A 34 -7.44 -10.60 -6.34
C HIS A 34 -7.32 -10.66 -4.81
N ASP A 35 -6.19 -11.10 -4.25
CA ASP A 35 -5.96 -11.06 -2.81
C ASP A 35 -5.88 -9.62 -2.27
N TYR A 36 -5.43 -8.68 -3.08
CA TYR A 36 -5.49 -7.25 -2.75
C TYR A 36 -6.94 -6.76 -2.60
N ILE A 37 -7.85 -7.25 -3.45
CA ILE A 37 -9.28 -6.93 -3.35
C ILE A 37 -9.90 -7.57 -2.10
N ALA A 38 -9.60 -8.85 -1.87
CA ALA A 38 -10.08 -9.61 -0.71
C ALA A 38 -9.59 -8.97 0.59
N GLY A 39 -8.29 -8.66 0.67
CA GLY A 39 -7.67 -8.01 1.81
C GLY A 39 -8.25 -6.63 2.10
N THR A 40 -8.50 -5.83 1.07
CA THR A 40 -9.10 -4.51 1.24
C THR A 40 -10.54 -4.60 1.75
N ALA A 41 -11.34 -5.50 1.22
CA ALA A 41 -12.71 -5.73 1.71
C ALA A 41 -12.73 -6.23 3.16
N TRP A 42 -11.81 -7.16 3.49
CA TRP A 42 -11.61 -7.64 4.85
C TRP A 42 -11.19 -6.50 5.79
N ALA A 43 -10.20 -5.70 5.42
CA ALA A 43 -9.71 -4.59 6.24
C ALA A 43 -10.79 -3.53 6.50
N LEU A 44 -11.62 -3.23 5.50
CA LEU A 44 -12.78 -2.35 5.68
C LEU A 44 -13.73 -2.89 6.76
N ALA A 45 -14.06 -4.18 6.69
CA ALA A 45 -14.94 -4.83 7.68
C ALA A 45 -14.31 -4.78 9.09
N GLU A 46 -13.02 -5.07 9.23
CA GLU A 46 -12.27 -4.98 10.51
C GLU A 46 -12.30 -3.56 11.09
N HIS A 47 -12.32 -2.53 10.24
CA HIS A 47 -12.44 -1.13 10.66
C HIS A 47 -13.90 -0.66 10.79
N GLY A 48 -14.85 -1.59 10.83
CA GLY A 48 -16.27 -1.29 11.05
C GLY A 48 -16.95 -0.58 9.87
N GLN A 49 -16.32 -0.59 8.70
CA GLN A 49 -16.92 -0.05 7.49
C GLN A 49 -17.88 -1.07 6.86
N PRO A 50 -19.06 -0.64 6.40
CA PRO A 50 -19.98 -1.56 5.75
C PRO A 50 -19.41 -2.04 4.41
N VAL A 51 -19.36 -3.37 4.22
CA VAL A 51 -18.90 -4.01 3.00
C VAL A 51 -20.09 -4.65 2.30
N ARG A 52 -20.28 -4.34 1.02
CA ARG A 52 -21.29 -4.97 0.18
C ARG A 52 -20.68 -5.64 -1.03
N GLY A 53 -21.36 -6.68 -1.49
CA GLY A 53 -21.02 -7.35 -2.72
C GLY A 53 -21.24 -6.47 -3.96
N PHE A 54 -20.45 -6.71 -4.98
CA PHE A 54 -20.66 -6.10 -6.29
C PHE A 54 -20.08 -6.94 -7.42
N ASP A 55 -20.63 -6.73 -8.62
CA ASP A 55 -20.06 -7.23 -9.87
C ASP A 55 -19.41 -6.07 -10.63
N GLY A 56 -18.18 -6.27 -11.10
CA GLY A 56 -17.42 -5.21 -11.74
C GLY A 56 -16.45 -5.68 -12.82
N VAL A 57 -15.94 -4.70 -13.54
CA VAL A 57 -14.84 -4.87 -14.49
C VAL A 57 -13.66 -4.04 -13.99
N LEU A 58 -12.50 -4.67 -13.90
CA LEU A 58 -11.24 -4.01 -13.58
C LEU A 58 -10.53 -3.66 -14.89
N ALA A 59 -10.39 -2.37 -15.14
CA ALA A 59 -9.58 -1.81 -16.22
C ALA A 59 -8.46 -0.96 -15.61
N SER A 60 -7.27 -0.99 -16.21
CA SER A 60 -6.13 -0.20 -15.75
C SER A 60 -5.26 0.24 -16.92
N THR A 61 -4.82 1.49 -16.87
CA THR A 61 -3.77 2.01 -17.74
C THR A 61 -2.40 1.98 -17.07
N LEU A 62 -2.32 1.59 -15.78
CA LEU A 62 -1.07 1.43 -15.06
C LEU A 62 -0.39 0.13 -15.50
N PRO A 63 0.88 0.18 -15.92
CA PRO A 63 1.63 -1.02 -16.22
C PRO A 63 1.89 -1.81 -14.92
N ILE A 64 1.39 -3.04 -14.87
CA ILE A 64 1.50 -3.91 -13.68
C ILE A 64 2.96 -4.35 -13.50
N GLY A 65 3.45 -4.34 -12.25
CA GLY A 65 4.81 -4.79 -11.91
C GLY A 65 5.93 -3.85 -12.37
N SER A 66 5.60 -2.60 -12.72
CA SER A 66 6.57 -1.60 -13.20
C SER A 66 7.08 -0.63 -12.13
N GLY A 67 6.75 -0.85 -10.86
CA GLY A 67 7.11 0.07 -9.77
C GLY A 67 6.22 1.32 -9.69
N LEU A 68 5.06 1.32 -10.33
CA LEU A 68 4.08 2.41 -10.28
C LEU A 68 2.92 2.12 -9.31
N SER A 69 3.18 1.35 -8.27
CA SER A 69 2.26 1.11 -7.14
C SER A 69 0.87 0.61 -7.58
N SER A 70 0.85 -0.34 -8.52
CA SER A 70 -0.42 -0.90 -9.03
C SER A 70 -1.22 -1.64 -7.96
N SER A 71 -0.55 -2.21 -6.93
CA SER A 71 -1.20 -2.82 -5.76
C SER A 71 -2.00 -1.78 -4.98
N ALA A 72 -1.34 -0.69 -4.57
CA ALA A 72 -1.98 0.41 -3.83
C ALA A 72 -3.14 1.04 -4.62
N ALA A 73 -3.00 1.20 -5.93
CA ALA A 73 -4.07 1.69 -6.79
C ALA A 73 -5.28 0.74 -6.80
N LEU A 74 -5.04 -0.59 -6.86
CA LEU A 74 -6.09 -1.60 -6.81
C LEU A 74 -6.79 -1.62 -5.45
N GLU A 75 -6.05 -1.51 -4.36
CA GLU A 75 -6.59 -1.43 -3.01
C GLU A 75 -7.48 -0.20 -2.82
N VAL A 76 -6.96 0.98 -3.20
CA VAL A 76 -7.69 2.25 -3.04
C VAL A 76 -8.97 2.27 -3.88
N VAL A 77 -8.93 1.84 -5.14
CA VAL A 77 -10.15 1.79 -5.96
C VAL A 77 -11.15 0.77 -5.43
N THR A 78 -10.66 -0.36 -4.89
CA THR A 78 -11.51 -1.37 -4.23
C THR A 78 -12.18 -0.79 -3.00
N ALA A 79 -11.44 -0.10 -2.13
CA ALA A 79 -11.99 0.53 -0.93
C ALA A 79 -13.12 1.51 -1.28
N TRP A 80 -12.96 2.33 -2.31
CA TRP A 80 -14.02 3.21 -2.76
C TRP A 80 -15.20 2.47 -3.39
N ALA A 81 -14.94 1.46 -4.23
CA ALA A 81 -16.00 0.68 -4.88
C ALA A 81 -16.89 -0.05 -3.87
N VAL A 82 -16.30 -0.58 -2.79
CA VAL A 82 -17.00 -1.29 -1.71
C VAL A 82 -17.74 -0.34 -0.78
N SER A 83 -17.18 0.86 -0.52
CA SER A 83 -17.74 1.84 0.43
C SER A 83 -18.84 2.71 -0.18
N ALA A 84 -18.71 3.08 -1.44
CA ALA A 84 -19.62 4.05 -2.11
C ALA A 84 -21.11 3.73 -2.03
N PRO A 85 -21.56 2.46 -2.10
CA PRO A 85 -22.99 2.12 -1.99
C PRO A 85 -23.57 2.28 -0.59
N ASN A 86 -22.78 2.50 0.44
CA ASN A 86 -23.13 2.26 1.84
C ASN A 86 -23.26 3.52 2.71
N GLY A 87 -23.06 4.71 2.18
CA GLY A 87 -23.16 5.93 2.96
C GLY A 87 -22.08 6.98 2.65
N PRO A 88 -21.78 7.91 3.55
CA PRO A 88 -20.74 8.90 3.33
C PRO A 88 -19.40 8.21 3.08
N ALA A 89 -18.76 8.59 1.99
CA ALA A 89 -17.47 8.03 1.58
C ALA A 89 -16.45 8.15 2.73
N VAL A 90 -15.71 7.08 2.96
CA VAL A 90 -14.53 7.10 3.84
C VAL A 90 -13.56 8.16 3.30
N GLY A 91 -12.98 8.99 4.16
CA GLY A 91 -12.05 10.02 3.75
C GLY A 91 -10.80 9.43 3.09
N ALA A 92 -10.20 10.14 2.14
CA ALA A 92 -9.06 9.64 1.35
C ALA A 92 -7.88 9.15 2.20
N LEU A 93 -7.52 9.87 3.28
CA LEU A 93 -6.47 9.43 4.20
C LEU A 93 -6.84 8.13 4.92
N GLU A 94 -8.08 7.98 5.30
CA GLU A 94 -8.55 6.75 5.97
C GLU A 94 -8.58 5.58 4.99
N VAL A 95 -9.01 5.80 3.75
CA VAL A 95 -8.90 4.80 2.67
C VAL A 95 -7.44 4.37 2.50
N ALA A 96 -6.50 5.31 2.45
CA ALA A 96 -5.08 4.97 2.34
C ALA A 96 -4.59 4.11 3.52
N ARG A 97 -4.99 4.43 4.75
CA ARG A 97 -4.61 3.66 5.96
C ARG A 97 -5.22 2.26 5.97
N ILE A 98 -6.48 2.13 5.60
CA ILE A 98 -7.16 0.83 5.53
C ILE A 98 -6.53 -0.04 4.42
N SER A 99 -6.21 0.56 3.27
CA SER A 99 -5.52 -0.12 2.18
C SER A 99 -4.13 -0.60 2.60
N GLN A 100 -3.33 0.25 3.24
CA GLN A 100 -2.04 -0.18 3.81
C GLN A 100 -2.20 -1.31 4.84
N TYR A 101 -3.20 -1.22 5.70
CA TYR A 101 -3.50 -2.26 6.68
C TYR A 101 -3.82 -3.60 6.00
N ALA A 102 -4.59 -3.57 4.91
CA ALA A 102 -4.90 -4.73 4.08
C ALA A 102 -3.62 -5.36 3.51
N GLU A 103 -2.75 -4.55 2.91
CA GLU A 103 -1.49 -5.03 2.31
C GLU A 103 -0.58 -5.65 3.36
N ASN A 104 -0.43 -5.01 4.52
CA ASN A 104 0.44 -5.51 5.59
C ASN A 104 -0.11 -6.77 6.26
N ASN A 105 -1.41 -6.86 6.55
CA ASN A 105 -1.97 -7.89 7.43
C ASN A 105 -2.67 -9.02 6.68
N HIS A 106 -3.17 -8.78 5.47
CA HIS A 106 -3.80 -9.81 4.65
C HIS A 106 -2.87 -10.29 3.53
N VAL A 107 -2.29 -9.36 2.76
CA VAL A 107 -1.37 -9.72 1.66
C VAL A 107 0.03 -10.08 2.18
N GLY A 108 0.47 -9.47 3.29
CA GLY A 108 1.74 -9.78 3.97
C GLY A 108 2.96 -9.02 3.40
N VAL A 109 2.74 -7.93 2.68
CA VAL A 109 3.80 -6.99 2.25
C VAL A 109 3.86 -5.84 3.25
N MET A 110 4.96 -5.70 3.96
CA MET A 110 5.14 -4.72 5.05
C MET A 110 5.41 -3.31 4.54
N CYS A 111 4.60 -2.83 3.58
CA CYS A 111 4.76 -1.53 2.94
C CYS A 111 4.53 -0.34 3.90
N GLY A 112 5.09 0.83 3.53
CA GLY A 112 4.75 2.12 4.15
C GLY A 112 3.46 2.70 3.57
N LEU A 113 3.00 3.83 4.12
CA LEU A 113 1.73 4.47 3.73
C LEU A 113 1.83 5.25 2.41
N MET A 114 3.03 5.47 1.86
CA MET A 114 3.27 6.43 0.79
C MET A 114 2.44 6.13 -0.47
N ASP A 115 2.41 4.89 -0.91
CA ASP A 115 1.81 4.49 -2.19
C ASP A 115 0.28 4.58 -2.16
N GLN A 116 -0.33 4.07 -1.09
CA GLN A 116 -1.77 4.19 -0.89
C GLN A 116 -2.19 5.64 -0.68
N PHE A 117 -1.35 6.42 0.04
CA PHE A 117 -1.62 7.84 0.23
C PHE A 117 -1.52 8.61 -1.09
N ALA A 118 -0.49 8.37 -1.90
CA ALA A 118 -0.35 9.00 -3.22
C ALA A 118 -1.52 8.65 -4.15
N SER A 119 -1.97 7.39 -4.11
CA SER A 119 -3.10 6.93 -4.91
C SER A 119 -4.43 7.55 -4.47
N ALA A 120 -4.66 7.69 -3.15
CA ALA A 120 -5.91 8.20 -2.60
C ALA A 120 -6.01 9.72 -2.56
N CYS A 121 -4.88 10.42 -2.33
CA CYS A 121 -4.81 11.87 -2.09
C CYS A 121 -4.14 12.65 -3.24
N GLY A 122 -3.74 11.98 -4.32
CA GLY A 122 -3.11 12.61 -5.47
C GLY A 122 -3.96 13.71 -6.09
N VAL A 123 -3.32 14.79 -6.52
CA VAL A 123 -3.96 15.94 -7.18
C VAL A 123 -3.31 16.15 -8.53
N ASP A 124 -4.13 16.27 -9.57
CA ASP A 124 -3.65 16.47 -10.93
C ASP A 124 -2.73 17.72 -11.04
N GLY A 125 -1.66 17.59 -11.82
CA GLY A 125 -0.66 18.65 -12.02
C GLY A 125 0.18 18.97 -10.78
N SER A 126 0.17 18.13 -9.75
CA SER A 126 0.88 18.38 -8.50
C SER A 126 1.62 17.15 -7.99
N ALA A 127 2.73 17.38 -7.30
CA ALA A 127 3.36 16.40 -6.43
C ALA A 127 2.82 16.54 -4.99
N LEU A 128 2.87 15.46 -4.22
CA LEU A 128 2.54 15.49 -2.79
C LEU A 128 3.83 15.56 -1.97
N LEU A 129 3.95 16.58 -1.12
CA LEU A 129 4.91 16.57 -0.02
C LEU A 129 4.20 16.00 1.20
N PHE A 130 4.59 14.80 1.62
CA PHE A 130 3.93 14.03 2.66
C PHE A 130 4.91 13.61 3.75
N ASP A 131 4.59 13.88 5.01
CA ASP A 131 5.31 13.34 6.16
C ASP A 131 4.61 12.08 6.65
N CYS A 132 5.25 10.92 6.44
CA CYS A 132 4.69 9.61 6.80
C CYS A 132 4.49 9.42 8.32
N ARG A 133 5.12 10.24 9.18
CA ARG A 133 4.95 10.18 10.64
C ARG A 133 3.76 10.97 11.12
N SER A 134 3.74 12.28 10.80
CA SER A 134 2.66 13.18 11.21
C SER A 134 1.39 13.04 10.37
N THR A 135 1.54 12.43 9.18
CA THR A 135 0.51 12.38 8.13
C THR A 135 0.09 13.78 7.63
N GLU A 136 0.90 14.78 7.90
CA GLU A 136 0.74 16.10 7.31
C GLU A 136 1.19 16.11 5.87
N TRP A 137 0.46 16.79 5.03
CA TRP A 137 0.77 16.85 3.61
C TRP A 137 0.33 18.16 2.96
N ARG A 138 0.94 18.44 1.83
CA ARG A 138 0.52 19.54 0.95
C ARG A 138 0.81 19.19 -0.51
N SER A 139 -0.03 19.70 -1.40
CA SER A 139 0.23 19.66 -2.84
C SER A 139 1.28 20.71 -3.21
N VAL A 140 2.18 20.32 -4.09
CA VAL A 140 3.18 21.19 -4.72
C VAL A 140 2.92 21.18 -6.21
N HIS A 141 2.47 22.31 -6.75
CA HIS A 141 2.17 22.41 -8.17
C HIS A 141 3.41 22.18 -9.02
N LEU A 142 3.29 21.34 -10.05
CA LEU A 142 4.37 21.07 -10.98
C LEU A 142 4.31 22.08 -12.15
N PRO A 143 5.45 22.62 -12.59
CA PRO A 143 5.49 23.47 -13.78
C PRO A 143 4.93 22.72 -15.01
N LEU A 144 4.19 23.42 -15.86
CA LEU A 144 3.58 22.82 -17.07
C LEU A 144 4.63 22.32 -18.09
N GLU A 145 5.85 22.83 -17.99
CA GLU A 145 6.97 22.44 -18.85
C GLU A 145 7.66 21.16 -18.37
N LEU A 146 7.30 20.66 -17.18
CA LEU A 146 7.87 19.44 -16.63
C LEU A 146 7.24 18.21 -17.28
N ALA A 147 8.07 17.34 -17.83
CA ALA A 147 7.66 16.01 -18.26
C ALA A 147 8.27 14.94 -17.35
N LEU A 148 7.43 14.04 -16.85
CA LEU A 148 7.87 12.86 -16.11
C LEU A 148 7.96 11.69 -17.09
N VAL A 149 9.15 11.09 -17.21
CA VAL A 149 9.39 9.95 -18.08
C VAL A 149 9.64 8.72 -17.21
N VAL A 150 8.79 7.71 -17.33
CA VAL A 150 8.95 6.43 -16.64
C VAL A 150 9.52 5.41 -17.62
N ILE A 151 10.69 4.84 -17.30
CA ILE A 151 11.37 3.85 -18.13
C ILE A 151 11.36 2.52 -17.37
N HIS A 152 10.63 1.53 -17.89
CA HIS A 152 10.61 0.19 -17.32
C HIS A 152 11.90 -0.56 -17.72
N SER A 153 12.64 -1.07 -16.72
CA SER A 153 13.91 -1.76 -16.93
C SER A 153 13.78 -3.16 -17.57
N GLY A 154 12.57 -3.69 -17.67
CA GLY A 154 12.31 -5.07 -18.11
C GLY A 154 12.50 -6.11 -17.01
N VAL A 155 12.89 -5.71 -15.81
CA VAL A 155 12.98 -6.61 -14.65
C VAL A 155 11.64 -6.61 -13.93
N SER A 156 10.99 -7.77 -13.86
CA SER A 156 9.78 -7.95 -13.07
C SER A 156 10.13 -8.34 -11.63
N HIS A 157 9.44 -7.77 -10.66
CA HIS A 157 9.64 -8.04 -9.23
C HIS A 157 8.81 -9.25 -8.78
N GLY A 158 9.04 -10.44 -9.37
CA GLY A 158 8.34 -11.67 -8.96
C GLY A 158 8.67 -12.19 -7.55
N HIS A 159 9.64 -11.57 -6.86
CA HIS A 159 10.03 -11.84 -5.46
C HIS A 159 10.22 -10.55 -4.66
N ALA A 160 9.66 -9.43 -5.11
CA ALA A 160 9.79 -8.12 -4.47
C ALA A 160 9.27 -8.10 -3.02
N ASP A 161 8.27 -8.91 -2.74
CA ASP A 161 7.67 -8.98 -1.41
C ASP A 161 8.69 -9.40 -0.34
N ASN A 162 9.57 -10.36 -0.66
CA ASN A 162 10.61 -10.79 0.28
C ASN A 162 11.70 -9.71 0.44
N GLU A 163 12.16 -9.09 -0.65
CA GLU A 163 13.20 -8.06 -0.57
C GLU A 163 12.70 -6.81 0.19
N TYR A 164 11.45 -6.41 -0.01
CA TYR A 164 10.87 -5.30 0.72
C TYR A 164 10.79 -5.60 2.22
N ASN A 165 10.26 -6.77 2.57
CA ASN A 165 10.16 -7.21 3.96
C ASN A 165 11.55 -7.34 4.60
N ASP A 166 12.56 -7.83 3.88
CA ASP A 166 13.95 -7.91 4.35
C ASP A 166 14.53 -6.52 4.62
N ARG A 167 14.29 -5.54 3.74
CA ARG A 167 14.71 -4.14 3.94
C ARG A 167 14.02 -3.52 5.16
N ARG A 168 12.73 -3.78 5.33
CA ARG A 168 11.98 -3.32 6.50
C ARG A 168 12.54 -3.92 7.78
N ALA A 169 12.78 -5.23 7.80
CA ALA A 169 13.36 -5.94 8.93
C ALA A 169 14.77 -5.42 9.27
N ALA A 170 15.60 -5.09 8.26
CA ALA A 170 16.91 -4.46 8.47
C ALA A 170 16.78 -3.11 9.20
N CYS A 171 15.87 -2.23 8.76
CA CYS A 171 15.62 -0.97 9.44
C CYS A 171 15.18 -1.18 10.90
N GLU A 172 14.32 -2.15 11.16
CA GLU A 172 13.82 -2.48 12.50
C GLU A 172 14.93 -3.02 13.41
N ARG A 173 15.86 -3.83 12.88
CA ARG A 173 17.02 -4.31 13.63
C ARG A 173 17.94 -3.17 14.02
N VAL A 174 18.22 -2.23 13.11
CA VAL A 174 19.01 -1.03 13.42
C VAL A 174 18.38 -0.22 14.54
N VAL A 175 17.09 0.05 14.45
CA VAL A 175 16.33 0.76 15.48
C VAL A 175 16.42 0.02 16.83
N ALA A 176 16.24 -1.29 16.84
CA ALA A 176 16.29 -2.09 18.06
C ALA A 176 17.66 -1.98 18.77
N VAL A 177 18.77 -2.06 18.02
CA VAL A 177 20.13 -1.94 18.58
C VAL A 177 20.37 -0.56 19.19
N VAL A 178 19.90 0.51 18.52
CA VAL A 178 20.09 1.89 19.05
C VAL A 178 19.18 2.16 20.23
N ALA A 179 17.95 1.61 20.22
CA ALA A 179 16.98 1.76 21.29
C ALA A 179 17.39 1.10 22.62
N GLU A 180 18.33 0.14 22.61
CA GLU A 180 18.91 -0.42 23.85
C GLU A 180 19.56 0.67 24.72
N ASP A 181 20.22 1.65 24.10
CA ASP A 181 20.88 2.74 24.80
C ASP A 181 20.01 4.02 24.86
N ASP A 182 19.07 4.18 23.94
CA ASP A 182 18.14 5.32 23.88
C ASP A 182 16.72 4.87 23.54
N PRO A 183 15.88 4.59 24.54
CA PRO A 183 14.50 4.20 24.34
C PRO A 183 13.61 5.26 23.62
N GLY A 184 14.12 6.48 23.43
CA GLY A 184 13.44 7.52 22.66
C GLY A 184 13.50 7.29 21.14
N VAL A 185 14.40 6.42 20.67
CA VAL A 185 14.51 6.02 19.27
C VAL A 185 13.45 4.96 18.98
N THR A 186 12.51 5.29 18.12
CA THR A 186 11.39 4.40 17.76
C THR A 186 11.33 4.08 16.27
N LEU A 187 11.95 4.92 15.44
CA LEU A 187 12.01 4.79 13.99
C LEU A 187 13.40 5.15 13.47
N LEU A 188 13.76 4.60 12.31
CA LEU A 188 15.07 4.88 11.70
C LEU A 188 15.32 6.38 11.47
N ARG A 189 14.31 7.18 11.20
CA ARG A 189 14.42 8.65 11.06
C ARG A 189 14.81 9.39 12.35
N ASP A 190 14.80 8.72 13.50
CA ASP A 190 15.27 9.28 14.78
C ASP A 190 16.79 9.17 14.92
N ILE A 191 17.44 8.48 13.98
CA ILE A 191 18.88 8.20 13.96
C ILE A 191 19.50 9.02 12.84
N ASP A 192 20.35 9.99 13.21
CA ASP A 192 21.16 10.71 12.24
C ASP A 192 22.41 9.90 11.84
N MET A 193 23.11 10.36 10.79
CA MET A 193 24.29 9.67 10.27
C MET A 193 25.42 9.57 11.29
N ALA A 194 25.63 10.57 12.13
CA ALA A 194 26.68 10.55 13.14
C ALA A 194 26.39 9.48 14.21
N ARG A 195 25.13 9.39 14.59
CA ARG A 195 24.67 8.37 15.53
C ARG A 195 24.72 6.98 14.91
N LEU A 196 24.27 6.79 13.69
CA LEU A 196 24.39 5.51 12.98
C LEU A 196 25.85 5.04 12.92
N GLU A 197 26.77 5.94 12.62
CA GLU A 197 28.21 5.64 12.57
C GLU A 197 28.76 5.20 13.91
N ALA A 198 28.30 5.76 15.02
CA ALA A 198 28.72 5.37 16.37
C ALA A 198 28.31 3.93 16.75
N TYR A 199 27.31 3.38 16.07
CA TYR A 199 26.80 2.01 16.27
C TYR A 199 27.33 1.02 15.22
N ARG A 200 28.21 1.44 14.30
CA ARG A 200 28.71 0.62 13.17
C ARG A 200 29.16 -0.78 13.60
N ASP A 201 29.96 -0.86 14.68
CA ASP A 201 30.54 -2.12 15.15
C ASP A 201 29.52 -3.05 15.85
N ARG A 202 28.34 -2.54 16.15
CA ARG A 202 27.23 -3.30 16.77
C ARG A 202 26.20 -3.77 15.76
N LEU A 203 26.24 -3.23 14.55
CA LEU A 203 25.28 -3.54 13.48
C LEU A 203 25.85 -4.59 12.53
N ASP A 204 24.95 -5.40 11.96
CA ASP A 204 25.32 -6.25 10.84
C ASP A 204 25.78 -5.38 9.67
N PRO A 205 26.88 -5.72 8.95
CA PRO A 205 27.37 -4.94 7.82
C PRO A 205 26.35 -4.76 6.68
N VAL A 206 25.37 -5.66 6.54
CA VAL A 206 24.28 -5.53 5.56
C VAL A 206 23.25 -4.51 6.03
N ASP A 207 22.91 -4.52 7.31
CA ASP A 207 21.94 -3.60 7.90
C ASP A 207 22.48 -2.16 7.99
N PHE A 208 23.81 -2.01 8.11
CA PHE A 208 24.47 -0.70 8.14
C PHE A 208 24.46 0.03 6.78
N ARG A 209 24.31 -0.66 5.65
CA ARG A 209 24.35 -0.08 4.29
C ARG A 209 23.02 0.55 3.87
#